data_238af9becb99fec040edcbe22d255b7a
#
_entry.id   238af9becb99fec040edcbe22d255b7a
#
_cell.length_a   1.000
_cell.length_b   1.000
_cell.length_c   1.000
_cell.angle_alpha   90.00
_cell.angle_beta   90.00
_cell.angle_gamma   90.00
#
_symmetry.space_group_name_H-M   'P 1'
#
loop_
_entity.id
_entity.type
_entity.pdbx_description
1 polymer ?
#
loop_
_entity_poly.entity_id
_entity_poly.type
_entity_poly.pdbx_seq_one_letter_code
_entity_poly.pdbx_strand_id
1 'polypeptide(L)'
;MKTGLWCTSAALAVSLSLLAASSASAEDSFYATAAAPYKGTTIRVLDEITPLQETLSKIVPEFEKETGIKVEWELLNHFEVINKGQADMLSGRGYYDAVMLHGFQVGPMLSAGAIKPVDDLVKNPKLDNPKLDTADFIPGPYKSLAFANGKQLGFVNWNYNQVYWARADLLNNPEEQAAFKAKYGYELAPAKTIEQMRDIAEFFTRKKGEKLAGKPLESDFYGIVLEGIKGGSTFGTLWRDFIKNYGGDIMDAEGHPTFDRPENVEALKMWAALWKFAPPGIAEYSLVDVPTVMGKGIAAQTLAWSDFVLGVDKPGGSPYAGQFVYGPIPVKAGATTPRSAEAEPSITVITAGSKHPEATFLFMQWLVDKKQQEKLIELGQGGVPVRETSWAMPAIKDSSNPTLYAAMKSTLDVGTAKPRMPKFYEVYDQLSGIAQEVGLGKLSPEEGAKKGQAEMLKLCDKCLL
;
A
#
# COMPACT_ATOMS: atom_id res chain seq x y z
N MET A 1 69.66 56.79 40.30
CA MET A 1 70.23 56.27 41.57
C MET A 1 69.30 55.12 42.01
N LYS A 2 69.93 53.96 42.14
CA LYS A 2 69.62 52.80 43.01
C LYS A 2 68.16 52.44 43.23
N THR A 3 67.63 51.40 42.59
CA THR A 3 67.72 49.94 42.90
C THR A 3 66.69 49.49 43.93
N GLY A 4 65.96 48.43 43.59
CA GLY A 4 65.19 47.62 44.50
C GLY A 4 64.36 46.58 43.84
N LEU A 5 65.01 45.44 43.42
CA LEU A 5 64.33 44.24 43.02
C LEU A 5 63.81 43.53 44.29
N TRP A 6 62.56 43.15 44.32
CA TRP A 6 62.07 42.11 45.22
C TRP A 6 61.35 41.04 44.38
N CYS A 7 61.96 39.85 44.32
CA CYS A 7 61.35 38.64 43.81
C CYS A 7 60.38 38.08 44.86
N THR A 8 59.13 37.85 44.52
CA THR A 8 58.23 36.99 45.29
C THR A 8 57.85 35.81 44.40
N SER A 9 58.32 34.65 44.79
CA SER A 9 58.00 33.35 44.19
C SER A 9 56.56 32.98 44.54
N ALA A 10 55.70 32.93 43.53
CA ALA A 10 54.35 32.37 43.66
C ALA A 10 54.40 30.89 43.26
N ALA A 11 54.17 30.02 44.24
CA ALA A 11 54.02 28.59 43.98
C ALA A 11 52.67 28.31 43.29
N LEU A 12 52.72 27.80 42.06
CA LEU A 12 51.55 27.34 41.33
C LEU A 12 51.20 25.94 41.83
N ALA A 13 50.12 25.85 42.62
CA ALA A 13 49.49 24.57 42.93
C ALA A 13 48.63 24.14 41.75
N VAL A 14 49.09 23.13 41.00
CA VAL A 14 48.34 22.44 39.94
C VAL A 14 47.39 21.47 40.60
N SER A 15 46.11 21.87 40.75
CA SER A 15 45.00 20.97 41.11
C SER A 15 44.67 20.11 39.92
N LEU A 16 45.08 18.84 39.88
CA LEU A 16 44.56 17.83 38.99
C LEU A 16 43.09 17.56 39.35
N SER A 17 42.16 18.20 38.60
CA SER A 17 40.77 17.79 38.60
C SER A 17 40.65 16.54 37.74
N LEU A 18 40.53 15.36 38.37
CA LEU A 18 40.04 14.17 37.69
C LEU A 18 38.61 14.45 37.21
N LEU A 19 38.45 14.75 35.95
CA LEU A 19 37.17 14.58 35.25
C LEU A 19 36.87 13.09 35.24
N ALA A 20 36.08 12.62 36.17
CA ALA A 20 35.36 11.38 36.02
C ALA A 20 34.37 11.60 34.88
N ALA A 21 34.76 11.18 33.65
CA ALA A 21 33.81 10.97 32.59
C ALA A 21 32.87 9.86 33.09
N SER A 22 31.72 10.25 33.61
CA SER A 22 30.58 9.36 33.75
C SER A 22 30.28 8.90 32.32
N SER A 23 30.76 7.70 31.96
CA SER A 23 30.16 6.93 30.90
C SER A 23 28.70 6.77 31.30
N ALA A 24 27.84 7.60 30.71
CA ALA A 24 26.44 7.28 30.68
C ALA A 24 26.38 5.90 29.98
N SER A 25 26.10 4.86 30.76
CA SER A 25 25.77 3.56 30.19
C SER A 25 24.60 3.83 29.27
N ALA A 26 24.82 3.66 27.96
CA ALA A 26 23.70 3.57 27.05
C ALA A 26 22.78 2.51 27.65
N GLU A 27 21.57 2.93 28.02
CA GLU A 27 20.55 2.01 28.52
C GLU A 27 20.46 0.92 27.44
N ASP A 28 20.80 -0.34 27.78
CA ASP A 28 20.77 -1.44 26.83
C ASP A 28 19.36 -1.45 26.21
N SER A 29 19.29 -1.37 24.89
CA SER A 29 18.00 -1.35 24.22
C SER A 29 17.23 -2.62 24.56
N PHE A 30 15.92 -2.55 24.52
CA PHE A 30 15.07 -3.73 24.69
C PHE A 30 15.53 -4.87 23.79
N TYR A 31 15.77 -4.58 22.51
CA TYR A 31 16.15 -5.60 21.51
C TYR A 31 17.49 -6.24 21.81
N ALA A 32 18.48 -5.49 22.27
CA ALA A 32 19.78 -6.04 22.66
C ALA A 32 19.67 -7.04 23.83
N THR A 33 18.83 -6.70 24.83
CA THR A 33 18.59 -7.56 26.01
C THR A 33 17.76 -8.80 25.63
N ALA A 34 16.67 -8.61 24.90
CA ALA A 34 15.74 -9.69 24.52
C ALA A 34 16.41 -10.69 23.56
N ALA A 35 17.31 -10.21 22.70
CA ALA A 35 18.03 -11.03 21.72
C ALA A 35 19.21 -11.80 22.28
N ALA A 36 19.66 -11.56 23.53
CA ALA A 36 20.84 -12.19 24.07
C ALA A 36 20.87 -13.73 23.94
N PRO A 37 19.76 -14.47 24.16
CA PRO A 37 19.73 -15.93 23.98
C PRO A 37 19.87 -16.39 22.50
N TYR A 38 19.65 -15.48 21.56
CA TYR A 38 19.56 -15.78 20.11
C TYR A 38 20.77 -15.24 19.33
N LYS A 39 21.80 -14.73 19.99
CA LYS A 39 23.02 -14.26 19.36
C LYS A 39 23.62 -15.34 18.46
N GLY A 40 23.99 -14.95 17.23
CA GLY A 40 24.57 -15.87 16.23
C GLY A 40 23.52 -16.65 15.44
N THR A 41 22.21 -16.54 15.79
CA THR A 41 21.15 -17.10 14.97
C THR A 41 21.06 -16.33 13.65
N THR A 42 20.83 -17.06 12.56
CA THR A 42 20.49 -16.48 11.24
C THR A 42 19.01 -16.75 10.97
N ILE A 43 18.25 -15.70 10.70
CA ILE A 43 16.88 -15.78 10.23
C ILE A 43 16.80 -15.44 8.75
N ARG A 44 15.92 -16.11 8.02
CA ARG A 44 15.65 -15.85 6.60
C ARG A 44 14.31 -15.19 6.42
N VAL A 45 14.32 -14.05 5.73
CA VAL A 45 13.15 -13.23 5.50
C VAL A 45 12.92 -13.06 4.00
N LEU A 46 11.71 -13.31 3.55
CA LEU A 46 11.29 -13.07 2.17
C LEU A 46 10.34 -11.88 2.10
N ASP A 47 10.65 -10.90 1.27
CA ASP A 47 9.85 -9.70 1.10
C ASP A 47 9.85 -9.23 -0.36
N GLU A 48 8.95 -8.29 -0.69
CA GLU A 48 8.84 -7.72 -2.03
C GLU A 48 9.87 -6.60 -2.24
N ILE A 49 10.42 -6.52 -3.44
CA ILE A 49 11.30 -5.41 -3.83
C ILE A 49 10.47 -4.16 -4.13
N THR A 50 10.49 -3.22 -3.20
CA THR A 50 9.91 -1.88 -3.35
C THR A 50 10.89 -0.83 -2.82
N PRO A 51 10.75 0.45 -3.15
CA PRO A 51 11.61 1.49 -2.59
C PRO A 51 11.63 1.49 -1.05
N LEU A 52 10.52 1.12 -0.41
CA LEU A 52 10.42 1.00 1.04
C LEU A 52 11.29 -0.14 1.57
N GLN A 53 11.13 -1.36 1.05
CA GLN A 53 11.88 -2.55 1.48
C GLN A 53 13.37 -2.43 1.14
N GLU A 54 13.72 -1.84 -0.01
CA GLU A 54 15.12 -1.53 -0.32
C GLU A 54 15.74 -0.55 0.68
N THR A 55 14.96 0.38 1.20
CA THR A 55 15.45 1.31 2.23
C THR A 55 15.52 0.63 3.60
N LEU A 56 14.53 -0.18 3.96
CA LEU A 56 14.56 -1.02 5.17
C LEU A 56 15.78 -1.93 5.17
N SER A 57 16.07 -2.59 4.06
CA SER A 57 17.23 -3.50 3.97
C SER A 57 18.56 -2.81 4.28
N LYS A 58 18.69 -1.51 3.97
CA LYS A 58 19.90 -0.72 4.28
C LYS A 58 20.07 -0.43 5.77
N ILE A 59 18.99 -0.46 6.55
CA ILE A 59 19.04 -0.23 8.00
C ILE A 59 19.08 -1.54 8.81
N VAL A 60 18.83 -2.69 8.21
CA VAL A 60 18.92 -4.01 8.86
C VAL A 60 20.28 -4.27 9.57
N PRO A 61 21.44 -3.81 9.05
CA PRO A 61 22.70 -3.94 9.77
C PRO A 61 22.71 -3.30 11.16
N GLU A 62 21.79 -2.34 11.44
CA GLU A 62 21.64 -1.76 12.78
C GLU A 62 21.02 -2.79 13.74
N PHE A 63 19.98 -3.52 13.29
CA PHE A 63 19.41 -4.62 14.05
C PHE A 63 20.43 -5.73 14.32
N GLU A 64 21.19 -6.13 13.31
CA GLU A 64 22.22 -7.16 13.46
C GLU A 64 23.29 -6.75 14.47
N LYS A 65 23.75 -5.48 14.41
CA LYS A 65 24.74 -4.93 15.35
C LYS A 65 24.19 -4.86 16.77
N GLU A 66 22.93 -4.48 16.91
CA GLU A 66 22.24 -4.32 18.19
C GLU A 66 21.98 -5.66 18.87
N THR A 67 21.54 -6.66 18.12
CA THR A 67 21.03 -7.93 18.63
C THR A 67 22.00 -9.10 18.51
N GLY A 68 22.91 -9.06 17.53
CA GLY A 68 23.75 -10.18 17.15
C GLY A 68 23.01 -11.27 16.38
N ILE A 69 21.74 -11.08 16.02
CA ILE A 69 20.97 -11.92 15.11
C ILE A 69 21.32 -11.51 13.68
N LYS A 70 21.58 -12.48 12.80
CA LYS A 70 21.81 -12.25 11.37
C LYS A 70 20.51 -12.33 10.59
N VAL A 71 20.35 -11.48 9.57
CA VAL A 71 19.17 -11.42 8.72
C VAL A 71 19.56 -11.62 7.26
N GLU A 72 19.25 -12.78 6.72
CA GLU A 72 19.27 -13.03 5.27
C GLU A 72 17.94 -12.55 4.69
N TRP A 73 17.90 -11.30 4.22
CA TRP A 73 16.70 -10.71 3.66
C TRP A 73 16.72 -10.79 2.15
N GLU A 74 15.86 -11.65 1.59
CA GLU A 74 15.69 -11.80 0.15
C GLU A 74 14.56 -10.92 -0.32
N LEU A 75 14.84 -10.02 -1.27
CA LEU A 75 13.88 -9.14 -1.94
C LEU A 75 13.64 -9.65 -3.35
N LEU A 76 12.39 -9.95 -3.69
CA LEU A 76 11.99 -10.45 -5.01
C LEU A 76 10.91 -9.56 -5.62
N ASN A 77 10.75 -9.65 -6.95
CA ASN A 77 9.64 -8.96 -7.59
C ASN A 77 8.28 -9.54 -7.13
N HIS A 78 7.23 -8.78 -7.38
CA HIS A 78 5.87 -9.07 -6.92
C HIS A 78 5.42 -10.51 -7.15
N PHE A 79 5.60 -11.04 -8.36
CA PHE A 79 5.16 -12.42 -8.67
C PHE A 79 6.04 -13.48 -8.05
N GLU A 80 7.34 -13.23 -8.02
CA GLU A 80 8.30 -14.18 -7.45
C GLU A 80 8.11 -14.30 -5.95
N VAL A 81 7.91 -13.19 -5.22
CA VAL A 81 7.68 -13.22 -3.77
C VAL A 81 6.42 -13.99 -3.41
N ILE A 82 5.34 -13.77 -4.17
CA ILE A 82 4.07 -14.49 -3.96
C ILE A 82 4.28 -16.01 -4.18
N ASN A 83 4.80 -16.39 -5.33
CA ASN A 83 4.93 -17.79 -5.70
C ASN A 83 5.92 -18.54 -4.79
N LYS A 84 7.08 -17.96 -4.53
CA LYS A 84 8.14 -18.57 -3.72
C LYS A 84 7.73 -18.64 -2.24
N GLY A 85 7.16 -17.56 -1.71
CA GLY A 85 6.67 -17.51 -0.33
C GLY A 85 5.58 -18.54 -0.08
N GLN A 86 4.57 -18.62 -0.95
CA GLN A 86 3.52 -19.62 -0.82
C GLN A 86 4.05 -21.06 -0.94
N ALA A 87 4.93 -21.33 -1.89
CA ALA A 87 5.51 -22.65 -2.08
C ALA A 87 6.29 -23.12 -0.84
N ASP A 88 7.11 -22.23 -0.24
CA ASP A 88 7.83 -22.57 0.99
C ASP A 88 6.89 -22.79 2.17
N MET A 89 5.96 -21.85 2.40
CA MET A 89 5.00 -21.91 3.50
C MET A 89 4.13 -23.18 3.43
N LEU A 90 3.60 -23.52 2.25
CA LEU A 90 2.76 -24.73 2.04
C LEU A 90 3.57 -26.01 2.13
N SER A 91 4.86 -25.99 1.83
CA SER A 91 5.74 -27.14 1.98
C SER A 91 5.99 -27.52 3.45
N GLY A 92 5.82 -26.56 4.38
CA GLY A 92 6.13 -26.70 5.80
C GLY A 92 7.64 -26.88 6.11
N ARG A 93 8.54 -26.70 5.13
CA ARG A 93 9.99 -26.90 5.31
C ARG A 93 10.61 -25.84 6.20
N GLY A 94 10.07 -24.61 6.19
CA GLY A 94 10.59 -23.49 6.95
C GLY A 94 11.97 -23.05 6.47
N TYR A 95 12.14 -22.90 5.16
CA TYR A 95 13.34 -22.27 4.61
C TYR A 95 13.37 -20.80 4.99
N TYR A 96 12.22 -20.13 4.89
CA TYR A 96 12.04 -18.78 5.42
C TYR A 96 11.44 -18.84 6.83
N ASP A 97 11.98 -18.03 7.74
CA ASP A 97 11.45 -17.84 9.08
C ASP A 97 10.31 -16.83 9.06
N ALA A 98 10.43 -15.76 8.25
CA ALA A 98 9.39 -14.79 8.01
C ALA A 98 9.12 -14.60 6.52
N VAL A 99 7.85 -14.35 6.19
CA VAL A 99 7.41 -14.02 4.84
C VAL A 99 6.46 -12.83 4.92
N MET A 100 6.65 -11.84 4.04
CA MET A 100 5.66 -10.80 3.81
C MET A 100 4.51 -11.38 2.99
N LEU A 101 3.30 -11.15 3.44
CA LEU A 101 2.07 -11.52 2.75
C LEU A 101 1.24 -10.27 2.44
N HIS A 102 0.73 -10.19 1.23
CA HIS A 102 -0.37 -9.28 0.92
C HIS A 102 -1.67 -9.76 1.58
N GLY A 103 -2.60 -8.85 1.82
CA GLY A 103 -3.87 -9.15 2.49
C GLY A 103 -4.62 -10.34 1.90
N PHE A 104 -4.64 -10.46 0.57
CA PHE A 104 -5.30 -11.55 -0.15
C PHE A 104 -4.68 -12.94 0.06
N GLN A 105 -3.38 -13.01 0.41
CA GLN A 105 -2.68 -14.28 0.66
C GLN A 105 -2.99 -14.84 2.05
N VAL A 106 -3.41 -14.01 3.00
CA VAL A 106 -3.60 -14.42 4.40
C VAL A 106 -4.66 -15.49 4.52
N GLY A 107 -5.78 -15.37 3.80
CA GLY A 107 -6.86 -16.37 3.84
C GLY A 107 -6.40 -17.78 3.45
N PRO A 108 -5.84 -17.98 2.25
CA PRO A 108 -5.30 -19.27 1.82
C PRO A 108 -4.22 -19.83 2.75
N MET A 109 -3.27 -19.00 3.17
CA MET A 109 -2.16 -19.45 4.04
C MET A 109 -2.62 -19.81 5.46
N LEU A 110 -3.59 -19.07 5.99
CA LEU A 110 -4.19 -19.38 7.28
C LEU A 110 -5.00 -20.69 7.24
N SER A 111 -5.79 -20.89 6.19
CA SER A 111 -6.54 -22.14 5.97
C SER A 111 -5.63 -23.37 5.87
N ALA A 112 -4.46 -23.20 5.25
CA ALA A 112 -3.46 -24.27 5.14
C ALA A 112 -2.67 -24.51 6.43
N GLY A 113 -2.87 -23.70 7.49
CA GLY A 113 -2.08 -23.78 8.72
C GLY A 113 -0.61 -23.37 8.53
N ALA A 114 -0.32 -22.59 7.50
CA ALA A 114 1.05 -22.21 7.11
C ALA A 114 1.59 -21.00 7.87
N ILE A 115 0.75 -20.30 8.65
CA ILE A 115 1.13 -19.15 9.49
C ILE A 115 1.22 -19.61 10.95
N LYS A 116 2.30 -19.25 11.63
CA LYS A 116 2.46 -19.41 13.07
C LYS A 116 1.95 -18.13 13.77
N PRO A 117 0.83 -18.20 14.53
CA PRO A 117 0.38 -17.05 15.32
C PRO A 117 1.42 -16.64 16.35
N VAL A 118 1.44 -15.33 16.66
CA VAL A 118 2.45 -14.74 17.56
C VAL A 118 1.96 -14.53 18.99
N ASP A 119 0.73 -14.97 19.34
CA ASP A 119 0.11 -14.70 20.66
C ASP A 119 0.97 -15.10 21.85
N ASP A 120 1.64 -16.26 21.78
CA ASP A 120 2.49 -16.72 22.89
C ASP A 120 3.77 -15.92 23.01
N LEU A 121 4.25 -15.35 21.88
CA LEU A 121 5.41 -14.47 21.85
C LEU A 121 5.05 -13.09 22.41
N VAL A 122 3.89 -12.55 22.05
CA VAL A 122 3.33 -11.30 22.57
C VAL A 122 3.08 -11.37 24.08
N LYS A 123 2.65 -12.53 24.59
CA LYS A 123 2.45 -12.72 26.05
C LYS A 123 3.75 -12.88 26.83
N ASN A 124 4.87 -13.07 26.15
CA ASN A 124 6.17 -13.24 26.81
C ASN A 124 6.86 -11.87 27.05
N PRO A 125 6.92 -11.36 28.29
CA PRO A 125 7.47 -10.04 28.58
C PRO A 125 8.98 -9.90 28.32
N LYS A 126 9.67 -11.00 28.01
CA LYS A 126 11.07 -10.99 27.59
C LYS A 126 11.23 -10.80 26.08
N LEU A 127 10.16 -10.98 25.32
CA LEU A 127 10.16 -10.90 23.85
C LEU A 127 9.28 -9.77 23.33
N ASP A 128 8.22 -9.41 24.05
CA ASP A 128 7.32 -8.34 23.66
C ASP A 128 7.85 -6.99 24.11
N ASN A 129 8.09 -6.09 23.17
CA ASN A 129 8.59 -4.75 23.47
C ASN A 129 7.46 -3.88 24.06
N PRO A 130 7.51 -3.54 25.35
CA PRO A 130 6.44 -2.77 26.00
C PRO A 130 6.33 -1.33 25.46
N LYS A 131 7.35 -0.86 24.71
CA LYS A 131 7.37 0.47 24.06
C LYS A 131 6.96 0.42 22.61
N LEU A 132 6.55 -0.75 22.07
CA LEU A 132 6.17 -0.87 20.66
C LEU A 132 4.97 -0.01 20.28
N ASP A 133 4.10 0.30 21.25
CA ASP A 133 2.89 1.12 21.08
C ASP A 133 2.04 0.67 19.88
N THR A 134 1.41 -0.47 20.05
CA THR A 134 0.51 -1.04 19.01
C THR A 134 -0.77 -0.21 18.81
N ALA A 135 -1.10 0.70 19.74
CA ALA A 135 -2.24 1.60 19.59
C ALA A 135 -1.98 2.71 18.55
N ASP A 136 -0.72 3.00 18.24
CA ASP A 136 -0.31 3.97 17.22
C ASP A 136 -0.42 3.44 15.79
N PHE A 137 -0.67 2.14 15.58
CA PHE A 137 -0.93 1.63 14.23
C PHE A 137 -2.27 2.14 13.71
N ILE A 138 -2.33 2.41 12.38
CA ILE A 138 -3.57 2.79 11.71
C ILE A 138 -4.62 1.69 11.93
N PRO A 139 -5.74 1.98 12.62
CA PRO A 139 -6.61 0.93 13.16
C PRO A 139 -7.25 0.03 12.11
N GLY A 140 -7.70 0.59 10.97
CA GLY A 140 -8.37 -0.15 9.90
C GLY A 140 -7.47 -1.27 9.34
N PRO A 141 -6.37 -0.94 8.67
CA PRO A 141 -5.40 -1.90 8.14
C PRO A 141 -4.88 -2.87 9.20
N TYR A 142 -4.49 -2.36 10.38
CA TYR A 142 -3.91 -3.20 11.43
C TYR A 142 -4.90 -4.25 11.95
N LYS A 143 -6.12 -3.84 12.32
CA LYS A 143 -7.15 -4.77 12.81
C LYS A 143 -7.60 -5.77 11.76
N SER A 144 -7.72 -5.30 10.51
CA SER A 144 -8.21 -6.14 9.43
C SER A 144 -7.20 -7.21 9.01
N LEU A 145 -5.88 -7.01 9.21
CA LEU A 145 -4.88 -7.93 8.71
C LEU A 145 -4.07 -8.63 9.80
N ALA A 146 -3.69 -7.93 10.87
CA ALA A 146 -2.85 -8.52 11.92
C ALA A 146 -3.55 -9.57 12.78
N PHE A 147 -4.89 -9.67 12.72
CA PHE A 147 -5.65 -10.58 13.58
C PHE A 147 -6.62 -11.47 12.77
N ALA A 148 -6.75 -12.73 13.16
CA ALA A 148 -7.77 -13.65 12.67
C ALA A 148 -8.17 -14.65 13.76
N ASN A 149 -9.47 -14.96 13.87
CA ASN A 149 -10.00 -15.93 14.82
C ASN A 149 -9.52 -15.68 16.26
N GLY A 150 -9.41 -14.41 16.66
CA GLY A 150 -8.94 -14.02 17.99
C GLY A 150 -7.42 -14.18 18.22
N LYS A 151 -6.65 -14.51 17.19
CA LYS A 151 -5.19 -14.67 17.26
C LYS A 151 -4.49 -13.57 16.48
N GLN A 152 -3.33 -13.12 16.97
CA GLN A 152 -2.45 -12.24 16.25
C GLN A 152 -1.55 -13.05 15.30
N LEU A 153 -1.55 -12.65 14.02
CA LEU A 153 -0.78 -13.32 12.96
C LEU A 153 0.62 -12.75 12.78
N GLY A 154 0.79 -11.44 13.02
CA GLY A 154 2.04 -10.73 12.79
C GLY A 154 1.87 -9.23 12.92
N PHE A 155 2.71 -8.47 12.21
CA PHE A 155 2.66 -7.00 12.19
C PHE A 155 2.50 -6.48 10.77
N VAL A 156 1.62 -5.49 10.61
CA VAL A 156 1.49 -4.73 9.35
C VAL A 156 2.75 -3.87 9.21
N ASN A 157 3.53 -4.15 8.19
CA ASN A 157 4.80 -3.48 7.93
C ASN A 157 4.76 -2.51 6.75
N TRP A 158 3.72 -2.58 5.93
CA TRP A 158 3.56 -1.74 4.77
C TRP A 158 2.07 -1.53 4.47
N ASN A 159 1.68 -0.26 4.26
CA ASN A 159 0.37 0.10 3.74
C ASN A 159 0.50 0.59 2.31
N TYR A 160 -0.48 0.28 1.50
CA TYR A 160 -0.71 0.89 0.19
C TYR A 160 -2.22 0.93 -0.07
N ASN A 161 -2.63 1.86 -0.88
CA ASN A 161 -4.02 2.10 -1.18
C ASN A 161 -4.19 2.74 -2.55
N GLN A 162 -5.38 2.65 -3.09
CA GLN A 162 -5.70 3.31 -4.34
C GLN A 162 -6.08 4.77 -4.11
N VAL A 163 -5.68 5.63 -5.03
CA VAL A 163 -6.03 7.05 -5.05
C VAL A 163 -6.52 7.46 -6.44
N TYR A 164 -7.39 8.47 -6.49
CA TYR A 164 -7.69 9.16 -7.73
C TYR A 164 -6.49 10.01 -8.13
N TRP A 165 -6.15 9.96 -9.41
CA TRP A 165 -4.99 10.62 -9.96
C TRP A 165 -5.33 11.25 -11.31
N ALA A 166 -5.07 12.55 -11.50
CA ALA A 166 -5.39 13.26 -12.71
C ALA A 166 -4.32 14.30 -13.10
N ARG A 167 -4.31 14.67 -14.38
CA ARG A 167 -3.46 15.69 -14.98
C ARG A 167 -3.95 17.10 -14.58
N ALA A 168 -3.30 17.72 -13.60
CA ALA A 168 -3.63 19.03 -13.10
C ALA A 168 -3.50 20.12 -14.17
N ASP A 169 -2.51 20.00 -15.05
CA ASP A 169 -2.30 20.95 -16.16
C ASP A 169 -3.48 20.96 -17.14
N LEU A 170 -4.12 19.81 -17.38
CA LEU A 170 -5.31 19.73 -18.22
C LEU A 170 -6.57 20.25 -17.50
N LEU A 171 -6.75 19.85 -16.24
CA LEU A 171 -7.90 20.30 -15.45
C LEU A 171 -7.89 21.82 -15.19
N ASN A 172 -6.71 22.43 -15.11
CA ASN A 172 -6.53 23.85 -14.86
C ASN A 172 -6.40 24.68 -16.15
N ASN A 173 -6.46 24.06 -17.34
CA ASN A 173 -6.36 24.79 -18.58
C ASN A 173 -7.64 25.60 -18.85
N PRO A 174 -7.55 26.96 -19.08
CA PRO A 174 -8.75 27.79 -19.21
C PRO A 174 -9.63 27.44 -20.41
N GLU A 175 -9.05 27.03 -21.54
CA GLU A 175 -9.82 26.62 -22.73
C GLU A 175 -10.60 25.33 -22.46
N GLU A 176 -9.94 24.36 -21.81
CA GLU A 176 -10.57 23.08 -21.45
C GLU A 176 -11.67 23.27 -20.38
N GLN A 177 -11.44 24.16 -19.40
CA GLN A 177 -12.45 24.51 -18.38
C GLN A 177 -13.69 25.14 -19.01
N ALA A 178 -13.51 26.10 -19.92
CA ALA A 178 -14.63 26.76 -20.61
C ALA A 178 -15.41 25.75 -21.48
N ALA A 179 -14.70 24.91 -22.22
CA ALA A 179 -15.31 23.91 -23.10
C ALA A 179 -16.06 22.83 -22.29
N PHE A 180 -15.46 22.34 -21.22
CA PHE A 180 -16.10 21.36 -20.32
C PHE A 180 -17.39 21.91 -19.69
N LYS A 181 -17.30 23.13 -19.12
CA LYS A 181 -18.46 23.79 -18.53
C LYS A 181 -19.60 24.00 -19.54
N ALA A 182 -19.25 24.38 -20.77
CA ALA A 182 -20.23 24.53 -21.85
C ALA A 182 -20.92 23.20 -22.20
N LYS A 183 -20.18 22.08 -22.14
CA LYS A 183 -20.70 20.74 -22.47
C LYS A 183 -21.52 20.11 -21.33
N TYR A 184 -21.03 20.19 -20.09
CA TYR A 184 -21.59 19.43 -18.97
C TYR A 184 -22.35 20.31 -17.95
N GLY A 185 -22.23 21.63 -18.00
CA GLY A 185 -22.96 22.56 -17.15
C GLY A 185 -22.36 22.77 -15.75
N TYR A 186 -21.19 22.20 -15.47
CA TYR A 186 -20.46 22.39 -14.20
C TYR A 186 -18.96 22.56 -14.44
N GLU A 187 -18.24 22.98 -13.39
CA GLU A 187 -16.81 23.30 -13.51
C GLU A 187 -15.96 22.04 -13.65
N LEU A 188 -14.92 22.09 -14.52
CA LEU A 188 -13.92 21.06 -14.63
C LEU A 188 -13.00 21.09 -13.39
N ALA A 189 -13.01 20.02 -12.62
CA ALA A 189 -12.21 19.84 -11.41
C ALA A 189 -11.89 18.34 -11.20
N PRO A 190 -10.99 17.97 -10.28
CA PRO A 190 -10.78 16.57 -9.92
C PRO A 190 -12.11 15.90 -9.56
N ALA A 191 -12.33 14.70 -10.10
CA ALA A 191 -13.60 13.99 -9.94
C ALA A 191 -13.85 13.65 -8.46
N LYS A 192 -15.04 13.95 -7.97
CA LYS A 192 -15.55 13.57 -6.64
C LYS A 192 -16.54 12.42 -6.75
N THR A 193 -17.15 12.26 -7.91
CA THR A 193 -18.08 11.16 -8.19
C THR A 193 -17.61 10.37 -9.41
N ILE A 194 -18.03 9.11 -9.45
CA ILE A 194 -17.70 8.21 -10.57
C ILE A 194 -18.32 8.73 -11.86
N GLU A 195 -19.49 9.38 -11.78
CA GLU A 195 -20.16 10.01 -12.91
C GLU A 195 -19.32 11.19 -13.44
N GLN A 196 -18.78 12.04 -12.55
CA GLN A 196 -17.85 13.11 -12.96
C GLN A 196 -16.57 12.53 -13.59
N MET A 197 -16.04 11.44 -13.03
CA MET A 197 -14.89 10.75 -13.62
C MET A 197 -15.20 10.24 -15.03
N ARG A 198 -16.40 9.72 -15.29
CA ARG A 198 -16.85 9.35 -16.63
C ARG A 198 -16.96 10.56 -17.57
N ASP A 199 -17.54 11.66 -17.11
CA ASP A 199 -17.70 12.87 -17.92
C ASP A 199 -16.33 13.47 -18.30
N ILE A 200 -15.39 13.48 -17.39
CA ILE A 200 -13.99 13.87 -17.63
C ILE A 200 -13.31 12.90 -18.61
N ALA A 201 -13.56 11.58 -18.48
CA ALA A 201 -13.02 10.59 -19.38
C ALA A 201 -13.55 10.77 -20.81
N GLU A 202 -14.84 10.98 -20.98
CA GLU A 202 -15.45 11.28 -22.29
C GLU A 202 -14.89 12.58 -22.87
N PHE A 203 -14.79 13.63 -22.04
CA PHE A 203 -14.35 14.95 -22.48
C PHE A 203 -12.92 14.96 -23.03
N PHE A 204 -12.00 14.29 -22.33
CA PHE A 204 -10.60 14.29 -22.74
C PHE A 204 -10.22 13.19 -23.74
N THR A 205 -11.13 12.29 -24.11
CA THR A 205 -10.84 11.32 -25.18
C THR A 205 -10.86 12.01 -26.53
N ARG A 206 -9.69 12.07 -27.20
CA ARG A 206 -9.47 12.81 -28.44
C ARG A 206 -8.59 12.04 -29.40
N LYS A 207 -8.82 12.26 -30.69
CA LYS A 207 -8.06 11.65 -31.77
C LYS A 207 -6.85 12.49 -32.17
N LYS A 208 -5.86 11.84 -32.75
CA LYS A 208 -4.74 12.50 -33.40
C LYS A 208 -5.21 13.65 -34.29
N GLY A 209 -4.58 14.80 -34.18
CA GLY A 209 -4.91 16.03 -34.89
C GLY A 209 -5.94 16.93 -34.19
N GLU A 210 -6.74 16.41 -33.25
CA GLU A 210 -7.59 17.25 -32.42
C GLU A 210 -6.74 18.04 -31.41
N LYS A 211 -7.27 19.17 -30.91
CA LYS A 211 -6.55 19.99 -29.95
C LYS A 211 -6.76 19.50 -28.52
N LEU A 212 -5.69 19.50 -27.73
CA LEU A 212 -5.69 19.32 -26.29
C LEU A 212 -4.88 20.49 -25.67
N ALA A 213 -5.50 21.25 -24.78
CA ALA A 213 -4.91 22.45 -24.19
C ALA A 213 -4.34 23.40 -25.26
N GLY A 214 -5.10 23.65 -26.35
CA GLY A 214 -4.74 24.52 -27.46
C GLY A 214 -3.76 23.95 -28.48
N LYS A 215 -3.15 22.76 -28.26
CA LYS A 215 -2.14 22.15 -29.12
C LYS A 215 -2.70 20.95 -29.86
N PRO A 216 -2.38 20.76 -31.17
CA PRO A 216 -2.77 19.57 -31.89
C PRO A 216 -2.07 18.32 -31.35
N LEU A 217 -2.82 17.23 -31.22
CA LEU A 217 -2.30 15.95 -30.75
C LEU A 217 -1.51 15.23 -31.84
N GLU A 218 -0.36 14.69 -31.50
CA GLU A 218 0.45 13.84 -32.39
C GLU A 218 -0.02 12.38 -32.43
N SER A 219 -0.78 11.95 -31.43
CA SER A 219 -1.38 10.63 -31.28
C SER A 219 -2.73 10.73 -30.58
N ASP A 220 -3.50 9.64 -30.56
CA ASP A 220 -4.73 9.56 -29.78
C ASP A 220 -4.44 9.80 -28.30
N PHE A 221 -5.33 10.52 -27.62
CA PHE A 221 -5.30 10.80 -26.19
C PHE A 221 -6.56 10.23 -25.54
N TYR A 222 -6.40 9.64 -24.37
CA TYR A 222 -7.46 8.90 -23.70
C TYR A 222 -7.90 9.60 -22.43
N GLY A 223 -9.19 9.58 -22.17
CA GLY A 223 -9.74 10.26 -21.01
C GLY A 223 -9.46 9.56 -19.69
N ILE A 224 -9.19 8.25 -19.74
CA ILE A 224 -8.90 7.45 -18.53
C ILE A 224 -8.02 6.25 -18.89
N VAL A 225 -7.25 5.76 -17.92
CA VAL A 225 -6.62 4.44 -17.96
C VAL A 225 -6.95 3.71 -16.66
N LEU A 226 -7.18 2.40 -16.73
CA LEU A 226 -7.55 1.55 -15.60
C LEU A 226 -6.82 0.21 -15.71
N GLU A 227 -6.67 -0.50 -14.60
CA GLU A 227 -6.28 -1.90 -14.61
C GLU A 227 -7.42 -2.74 -15.22
N GLY A 228 -7.15 -3.38 -16.33
CA GLY A 228 -8.15 -4.20 -17.03
C GLY A 228 -7.79 -5.66 -17.19
N ILE A 229 -6.57 -6.03 -16.79
CA ILE A 229 -6.09 -7.40 -16.89
C ILE A 229 -6.92 -8.34 -16.01
N LYS A 230 -7.20 -9.54 -16.49
CA LYS A 230 -7.72 -10.64 -15.69
C LYS A 230 -6.57 -11.35 -14.96
N GLY A 231 -6.89 -12.02 -13.86
CA GLY A 231 -5.89 -12.75 -13.09
C GLY A 231 -5.95 -12.37 -11.62
N GLY A 232 -6.68 -13.14 -10.90
CA GLY A 232 -7.36 -12.86 -9.66
C GLY A 232 -6.59 -12.51 -8.40
N SER A 233 -5.29 -12.45 -8.40
CA SER A 233 -4.62 -12.26 -7.11
C SER A 233 -4.33 -10.79 -6.79
N THR A 234 -3.84 -10.02 -7.76
CA THR A 234 -3.38 -8.66 -7.54
C THR A 234 -3.77 -7.71 -8.65
N PHE A 235 -4.30 -8.26 -9.74
CA PHE A 235 -4.59 -7.49 -10.93
C PHE A 235 -6.08 -7.49 -11.21
N GLY A 236 -6.51 -6.40 -11.85
CA GLY A 236 -7.87 -6.32 -12.32
C GLY A 236 -8.91 -6.43 -11.19
N THR A 237 -8.60 -5.95 -9.99
CA THR A 237 -9.55 -5.95 -8.86
C THR A 237 -10.26 -4.62 -8.69
N LEU A 238 -9.88 -3.60 -9.44
CA LEU A 238 -10.45 -2.25 -9.39
C LEU A 238 -11.98 -2.23 -9.59
N TRP A 239 -12.52 -3.17 -10.39
CA TRP A 239 -13.97 -3.36 -10.55
C TRP A 239 -14.69 -3.54 -9.21
N ARG A 240 -14.02 -4.09 -8.19
CA ARG A 240 -14.61 -4.27 -6.86
C ARG A 240 -14.82 -2.93 -6.15
N ASP A 241 -13.92 -1.96 -6.32
CA ASP A 241 -14.11 -0.62 -5.76
C ASP A 241 -15.33 0.07 -6.36
N PHE A 242 -15.62 -0.15 -7.65
CA PHE A 242 -16.86 0.31 -8.26
C PHE A 242 -18.07 -0.33 -7.60
N ILE A 243 -18.07 -1.65 -7.42
CA ILE A 243 -19.15 -2.38 -6.74
C ILE A 243 -19.37 -1.80 -5.34
N LYS A 244 -18.30 -1.69 -4.54
CA LYS A 244 -18.37 -1.16 -3.18
C LYS A 244 -18.90 0.28 -3.13
N ASN A 245 -18.43 1.13 -4.03
CA ASN A 245 -18.84 2.54 -4.08
C ASN A 245 -20.25 2.74 -4.66
N TYR A 246 -20.85 1.72 -5.27
CA TYR A 246 -22.27 1.65 -5.61
C TYR A 246 -23.14 1.06 -4.50
N GLY A 247 -22.54 0.65 -3.39
CA GLY A 247 -23.23 0.12 -2.21
C GLY A 247 -23.40 -1.39 -2.22
N GLY A 248 -22.79 -2.08 -3.19
CA GLY A 248 -22.76 -3.53 -3.28
C GLY A 248 -21.56 -4.17 -2.58
N ASP A 249 -21.46 -5.46 -2.70
CA ASP A 249 -20.25 -6.27 -2.44
C ASP A 249 -20.38 -7.61 -3.17
N ILE A 250 -19.28 -8.38 -3.23
CA ILE A 250 -19.27 -9.72 -3.82
C ILE A 250 -19.94 -10.76 -2.92
N MET A 251 -20.04 -10.48 -1.62
CA MET A 251 -20.69 -11.33 -0.62
C MET A 251 -21.30 -10.47 0.50
N ASP A 252 -22.21 -11.07 1.28
CA ASP A 252 -22.74 -10.45 2.49
C ASP A 252 -21.78 -10.59 3.69
N ALA A 253 -22.20 -10.09 4.85
CA ALA A 253 -21.39 -10.12 6.07
C ALA A 253 -21.12 -11.55 6.59
N GLU A 254 -21.98 -12.49 6.26
CA GLU A 254 -21.87 -13.91 6.60
C GLU A 254 -20.98 -14.67 5.62
N GLY A 255 -20.65 -14.05 4.48
CA GLY A 255 -19.81 -14.61 3.42
C GLY A 255 -20.56 -15.31 2.29
N HIS A 256 -21.89 -15.18 2.20
CA HIS A 256 -22.65 -15.75 1.09
C HIS A 256 -22.54 -14.89 -0.15
N PRO A 257 -22.36 -15.47 -1.34
CA PRO A 257 -22.25 -14.74 -2.59
C PRO A 257 -23.45 -13.80 -2.88
N THR A 258 -23.15 -12.58 -3.31
CA THR A 258 -24.16 -11.55 -3.62
C THR A 258 -23.83 -10.79 -4.90
N PHE A 259 -23.09 -11.39 -5.83
CA PHE A 259 -22.55 -10.71 -6.99
C PHE A 259 -23.63 -10.23 -7.98
N ASP A 260 -24.81 -10.83 -7.99
CA ASP A 260 -25.91 -10.47 -8.89
C ASP A 260 -26.89 -9.41 -8.34
N ARG A 261 -26.56 -8.76 -7.22
CA ARG A 261 -27.39 -7.67 -6.68
C ARG A 261 -27.48 -6.47 -7.63
N PRO A 262 -28.60 -5.74 -7.63
CA PRO A 262 -28.80 -4.59 -8.52
C PRO A 262 -27.69 -3.53 -8.45
N GLU A 263 -27.14 -3.29 -7.25
CA GLU A 263 -26.06 -2.32 -7.01
C GLU A 263 -24.79 -2.73 -7.77
N ASN A 264 -24.50 -4.03 -7.81
CA ASN A 264 -23.36 -4.58 -8.52
C ASN A 264 -23.53 -4.47 -10.04
N VAL A 265 -24.75 -4.69 -10.53
CA VAL A 265 -25.09 -4.50 -11.96
C VAL A 265 -24.87 -3.04 -12.37
N GLU A 266 -25.34 -2.07 -11.56
CA GLU A 266 -25.13 -0.64 -11.85
C GLU A 266 -23.65 -0.28 -11.83
N ALA A 267 -22.87 -0.83 -10.91
CA ALA A 267 -21.43 -0.65 -10.87
C ALA A 267 -20.74 -1.21 -12.13
N LEU A 268 -21.13 -2.41 -12.58
CA LEU A 268 -20.62 -3.02 -13.80
C LEU A 268 -20.99 -2.25 -15.06
N LYS A 269 -22.17 -1.60 -15.11
CA LYS A 269 -22.55 -0.67 -16.20
C LYS A 269 -21.59 0.51 -16.28
N MET A 270 -21.25 1.11 -15.15
CA MET A 270 -20.31 2.22 -15.12
C MET A 270 -18.89 1.77 -15.47
N TRP A 271 -18.47 0.62 -14.97
CA TRP A 271 -17.20 -0.02 -15.33
C TRP A 271 -17.07 -0.15 -16.85
N ALA A 272 -18.07 -0.76 -17.51
CA ALA A 272 -18.09 -0.92 -18.97
C ALA A 272 -18.13 0.43 -19.72
N ALA A 273 -18.83 1.44 -19.17
CA ALA A 273 -18.88 2.76 -19.77
C ALA A 273 -17.51 3.46 -19.80
N LEU A 274 -16.70 3.32 -18.76
CA LEU A 274 -15.37 3.91 -18.67
C LEU A 274 -14.36 3.27 -19.63
N TRP A 275 -14.48 1.98 -19.91
CA TRP A 275 -13.58 1.29 -20.84
C TRP A 275 -13.60 1.87 -22.26
N LYS A 276 -14.70 2.51 -22.67
CA LYS A 276 -14.84 3.17 -23.97
C LYS A 276 -13.88 4.35 -24.16
N PHE A 277 -13.40 4.92 -23.07
CA PHE A 277 -12.54 6.09 -23.03
C PHE A 277 -11.08 5.76 -22.68
N ALA A 278 -10.78 4.47 -22.54
CA ALA A 278 -9.46 3.96 -22.21
C ALA A 278 -8.65 3.60 -23.49
N PRO A 279 -7.31 3.50 -23.39
CA PRO A 279 -6.47 3.08 -24.50
C PRO A 279 -6.84 1.68 -25.00
N PRO A 280 -6.66 1.41 -26.31
CA PRO A 280 -6.77 0.05 -26.81
C PRO A 280 -5.74 -0.84 -26.13
N GLY A 281 -6.13 -2.09 -25.80
CA GLY A 281 -5.27 -2.99 -25.03
C GLY A 281 -5.44 -2.88 -23.51
N ILE A 282 -6.39 -2.07 -23.03
CA ILE A 282 -6.70 -1.96 -21.59
C ILE A 282 -6.87 -3.34 -20.92
N ALA A 283 -7.38 -4.34 -21.62
CA ALA A 283 -7.54 -5.71 -21.12
C ALA A 283 -6.23 -6.38 -20.67
N GLU A 284 -5.08 -5.86 -21.11
CA GLU A 284 -3.75 -6.36 -20.77
C GLU A 284 -3.02 -5.45 -19.75
N TYR A 285 -3.63 -4.32 -19.38
CA TYR A 285 -2.99 -3.35 -18.47
C TYR A 285 -3.10 -3.81 -17.02
N SER A 286 -1.94 -3.93 -16.41
CA SER A 286 -1.74 -4.26 -14.99
C SER A 286 -1.46 -3.02 -14.14
N LEU A 287 -1.24 -3.23 -12.85
CA LEU A 287 -0.86 -2.18 -11.89
C LEU A 287 0.44 -1.44 -12.26
N VAL A 288 1.35 -2.03 -13.05
CA VAL A 288 2.60 -1.38 -13.50
C VAL A 288 2.44 -0.63 -14.81
N ASP A 289 1.43 -0.99 -15.62
CA ASP A 289 1.18 -0.35 -16.91
C ASP A 289 0.45 0.98 -16.74
N VAL A 290 -0.50 1.05 -15.83
CA VAL A 290 -1.31 2.25 -15.55
C VAL A 290 -0.45 3.46 -15.19
N PRO A 291 0.47 3.40 -14.21
CA PRO A 291 1.40 4.51 -13.91
C PRO A 291 2.28 4.88 -15.10
N THR A 292 2.70 3.91 -15.90
CA THR A 292 3.48 4.12 -17.11
C THR A 292 2.72 4.95 -18.15
N VAL A 293 1.44 4.64 -18.37
CA VAL A 293 0.55 5.38 -19.30
C VAL A 293 0.36 6.82 -18.80
N MET A 294 0.10 7.01 -17.51
CA MET A 294 -0.01 8.34 -16.91
C MET A 294 1.29 9.13 -17.00
N GLY A 295 2.41 8.52 -16.67
CA GLY A 295 3.73 9.14 -16.74
C GLY A 295 4.15 9.54 -18.16
N LYS A 296 3.70 8.81 -19.18
CA LYS A 296 3.89 9.17 -20.59
C LYS A 296 2.91 10.25 -21.09
N GLY A 297 1.93 10.66 -20.27
CA GLY A 297 0.93 11.65 -20.63
C GLY A 297 -0.04 11.17 -21.71
N ILE A 298 -0.36 9.89 -21.74
CA ILE A 298 -1.27 9.28 -22.72
C ILE A 298 -2.73 9.36 -22.28
N ALA A 299 -2.97 9.48 -20.96
CA ALA A 299 -4.32 9.56 -20.39
C ALA A 299 -4.47 10.75 -19.43
N ALA A 300 -5.72 11.23 -19.24
CA ALA A 300 -6.05 12.36 -18.41
C ALA A 300 -6.15 12.02 -16.92
N GLN A 301 -6.66 10.83 -16.59
CA GLN A 301 -6.91 10.41 -15.20
C GLN A 301 -6.88 8.89 -15.03
N THR A 302 -6.80 8.47 -13.78
CA THR A 302 -6.83 7.05 -13.39
C THR A 302 -7.26 6.89 -11.92
N LEU A 303 -7.52 5.65 -11.54
CA LEU A 303 -7.42 5.15 -10.17
C LEU A 303 -6.19 4.22 -10.13
N ALA A 304 -5.24 4.48 -9.24
CA ALA A 304 -4.01 3.70 -9.18
C ALA A 304 -3.46 3.61 -7.74
N TRP A 305 -2.59 2.65 -7.54
CA TRP A 305 -1.90 2.42 -6.28
C TRP A 305 -0.94 3.56 -5.95
N SER A 306 -1.03 4.04 -4.73
CA SER A 306 -0.36 5.27 -4.27
C SER A 306 1.16 5.19 -4.24
N ASP A 307 1.72 4.03 -4.04
CA ASP A 307 3.16 3.77 -4.04
C ASP A 307 3.80 3.97 -5.41
N PHE A 308 3.10 3.60 -6.50
CA PHE A 308 3.58 3.86 -7.87
C PHE A 308 3.60 5.35 -8.23
N VAL A 309 2.70 6.14 -7.65
CA VAL A 309 2.66 7.59 -7.86
C VAL A 309 3.99 8.23 -7.49
N LEU A 310 4.58 7.85 -6.35
CA LEU A 310 5.84 8.39 -5.87
C LEU A 310 6.99 8.17 -6.86
N GLY A 311 6.94 7.12 -7.68
CA GLY A 311 7.92 6.87 -8.73
C GLY A 311 7.77 7.77 -9.95
N VAL A 312 6.53 8.12 -10.30
CA VAL A 312 6.18 8.87 -11.52
C VAL A 312 6.19 10.38 -11.31
N ASP A 313 5.73 10.86 -10.14
CA ASP A 313 5.57 12.29 -9.83
C ASP A 313 6.78 12.93 -9.10
N LYS A 314 7.85 12.17 -8.90
CA LYS A 314 9.12 12.73 -8.40
C LYS A 314 9.89 13.46 -9.51
N PRO A 315 10.78 14.41 -9.18
CA PRO A 315 11.65 15.04 -10.16
C PRO A 315 12.40 13.99 -11.00
N GLY A 316 12.25 14.08 -12.34
CA GLY A 316 12.83 13.11 -13.28
C GLY A 316 12.10 11.78 -13.41
N GLY A 317 11.01 11.55 -12.68
CA GLY A 317 10.19 10.34 -12.78
C GLY A 317 9.34 10.28 -14.05
N SER A 318 8.86 11.44 -14.51
CA SER A 318 8.16 11.58 -15.78
C SER A 318 8.28 13.00 -16.33
N PRO A 319 8.01 13.23 -17.65
CA PRO A 319 7.89 14.58 -18.22
C PRO A 319 6.80 15.44 -17.60
N TYR A 320 5.86 14.83 -16.88
CA TYR A 320 4.71 15.48 -16.24
C TYR A 320 4.82 15.51 -14.72
N ALA A 321 5.98 15.20 -14.14
CA ALA A 321 6.21 15.30 -12.72
C ALA A 321 5.89 16.72 -12.21
N GLY A 322 5.14 16.82 -11.10
CA GLY A 322 4.62 18.08 -10.56
C GLY A 322 3.37 18.62 -11.27
N GLN A 323 2.85 17.93 -12.28
CA GLN A 323 1.65 18.34 -13.03
C GLN A 323 0.44 17.41 -12.78
N PHE A 324 0.45 16.72 -11.65
CA PHE A 324 -0.65 15.85 -11.23
C PHE A 324 -1.38 16.41 -10.01
N VAL A 325 -2.60 15.99 -9.85
CA VAL A 325 -3.44 16.22 -8.66
C VAL A 325 -4.04 14.90 -8.22
N TYR A 326 -4.15 14.74 -6.91
CA TYR A 326 -4.64 13.52 -6.27
C TYR A 326 -5.86 13.79 -5.42
N GLY A 327 -6.69 12.78 -5.26
CA GLY A 327 -7.86 12.81 -4.42
C GLY A 327 -8.26 11.42 -3.92
N PRO A 328 -9.21 11.35 -3.00
CA PRO A 328 -9.80 10.07 -2.62
C PRO A 328 -10.51 9.43 -3.82
N ILE A 329 -10.74 8.12 -3.75
CA ILE A 329 -11.52 7.38 -4.75
C ILE A 329 -12.90 8.05 -4.93
N PRO A 330 -13.31 8.41 -6.16
CA PRO A 330 -14.63 8.93 -6.44
C PRO A 330 -15.73 7.96 -6.04
N VAL A 331 -16.83 8.48 -5.54
CA VAL A 331 -17.98 7.69 -5.10
C VAL A 331 -19.16 7.83 -6.06
N LYS A 332 -20.17 6.98 -5.94
CA LYS A 332 -21.44 7.15 -6.66
C LYS A 332 -22.04 8.52 -6.37
N ALA A 333 -22.62 9.18 -7.37
CA ALA A 333 -23.35 10.45 -7.18
C ALA A 333 -24.42 10.34 -6.09
N GLY A 334 -24.45 11.33 -5.19
CA GLY A 334 -25.35 11.34 -4.03
C GLY A 334 -24.80 10.63 -2.78
N ALA A 335 -23.66 9.95 -2.85
CA ALA A 335 -22.97 9.46 -1.66
C ALA A 335 -22.28 10.61 -0.93
N THR A 336 -22.31 10.61 0.40
CA THR A 336 -21.70 11.66 1.24
C THR A 336 -20.25 11.34 1.61
N THR A 337 -19.88 10.06 1.65
CA THR A 337 -18.55 9.59 1.99
C THR A 337 -18.12 8.44 1.07
N PRO A 338 -16.82 8.28 0.80
CA PRO A 338 -16.30 7.08 0.18
C PRO A 338 -16.70 5.85 1.00
N ARG A 339 -17.34 4.86 0.38
CA ARG A 339 -17.72 3.63 1.08
C ARG A 339 -16.60 2.62 1.12
N SER A 340 -15.73 2.69 0.14
CA SER A 340 -14.58 1.80 0.05
C SER A 340 -13.53 2.41 -0.86
N ALA A 341 -12.31 2.21 -0.43
CA ALA A 341 -11.16 2.22 -1.31
C ALA A 341 -10.36 0.99 -0.94
N GLU A 342 -9.78 0.32 -1.89
CA GLU A 342 -8.92 -0.80 -1.58
C GLU A 342 -7.70 -0.25 -0.85
N ALA A 343 -7.62 -0.51 0.47
CA ALA A 343 -6.43 -0.32 1.27
C ALA A 343 -5.91 -1.72 1.57
N GLU A 344 -4.83 -2.08 0.94
CA GLU A 344 -4.28 -3.42 1.07
C GLU A 344 -2.97 -3.37 1.83
N PRO A 345 -3.02 -3.51 3.17
CA PRO A 345 -1.81 -3.62 3.95
C PRO A 345 -1.09 -4.94 3.65
N SER A 346 0.23 -4.93 3.81
CA SER A 346 1.02 -6.16 3.88
C SER A 346 1.40 -6.47 5.31
N ILE A 347 1.47 -7.76 5.61
CA ILE A 347 1.81 -8.27 6.93
C ILE A 347 3.05 -9.14 6.85
N THR A 348 3.99 -8.94 7.75
CA THR A 348 5.06 -9.92 7.97
C THR A 348 4.57 -10.95 8.98
N VAL A 349 4.64 -12.22 8.60
CA VAL A 349 4.23 -13.36 9.43
C VAL A 349 5.40 -14.31 9.67
N ILE A 350 5.35 -15.06 10.77
CA ILE A 350 6.24 -16.20 11.01
C ILE A 350 5.67 -17.42 10.29
N THR A 351 6.49 -18.13 9.52
CA THR A 351 6.06 -19.35 8.86
C THR A 351 5.85 -20.48 9.89
N ALA A 352 4.89 -21.35 9.66
CA ALA A 352 4.65 -22.48 10.56
C ALA A 352 5.88 -23.42 10.68
N GLY A 353 6.72 -23.47 9.64
CA GLY A 353 7.95 -24.25 9.59
C GLY A 353 9.19 -23.60 10.23
N SER A 354 9.11 -22.32 10.65
CA SER A 354 10.25 -21.58 11.21
C SER A 354 10.89 -22.32 12.39
N LYS A 355 12.22 -22.33 12.41
CA LYS A 355 13.03 -22.88 13.48
C LYS A 355 13.49 -21.83 14.50
N HIS A 356 13.28 -20.54 14.18
CA HIS A 356 13.76 -19.40 14.96
C HIS A 356 12.64 -18.37 15.25
N PRO A 357 11.44 -18.81 15.73
CA PRO A 357 10.30 -17.92 15.84
C PRO A 357 10.52 -16.75 16.80
N GLU A 358 11.27 -16.91 17.90
CA GLU A 358 11.56 -15.85 18.85
C GLU A 358 12.48 -14.78 18.26
N ALA A 359 13.57 -15.19 17.60
CA ALA A 359 14.48 -14.29 16.93
C ALA A 359 13.76 -13.51 15.80
N THR A 360 12.89 -14.20 15.06
CA THR A 360 12.08 -13.64 13.99
C THR A 360 11.07 -12.63 14.54
N PHE A 361 10.44 -12.94 15.66
CA PHE A 361 9.48 -12.04 16.32
C PHE A 361 10.15 -10.73 16.76
N LEU A 362 11.35 -10.79 17.33
CA LEU A 362 12.12 -9.58 17.69
C LEU A 362 12.43 -8.72 16.46
N PHE A 363 12.81 -9.34 15.34
CA PHE A 363 13.05 -8.63 14.10
C PHE A 363 11.77 -7.97 13.56
N MET A 364 10.65 -8.68 13.58
CA MET A 364 9.37 -8.14 13.12
C MET A 364 8.93 -6.91 13.93
N GLN A 365 9.08 -6.95 15.26
CA GLN A 365 8.80 -5.78 16.11
C GLN A 365 9.74 -4.62 15.79
N TRP A 366 11.04 -4.90 15.62
CA TRP A 366 12.03 -3.88 15.28
C TRP A 366 11.72 -3.18 13.97
N LEU A 367 11.27 -3.91 12.93
CA LEU A 367 10.89 -3.35 11.63
C LEU A 367 9.75 -2.32 11.75
N VAL A 368 8.78 -2.58 12.60
CA VAL A 368 7.61 -1.72 12.78
C VAL A 368 7.72 -0.77 13.98
N ASP A 369 8.85 -0.77 14.66
CA ASP A 369 9.12 0.17 15.76
C ASP A 369 9.07 1.61 15.23
N LYS A 370 8.53 2.50 16.07
CA LYS A 370 8.34 3.92 15.70
C LYS A 370 9.61 4.55 15.14
N LYS A 371 10.74 4.29 15.80
CA LYS A 371 12.05 4.82 15.39
C LYS A 371 12.43 4.41 13.96
N GLN A 372 12.18 3.15 13.59
CA GLN A 372 12.49 2.68 12.25
C GLN A 372 11.54 3.26 11.20
N GLN A 373 10.26 3.34 11.54
CA GLN A 373 9.24 3.93 10.67
C GLN A 373 9.49 5.42 10.41
N GLU A 374 9.84 6.19 11.45
CA GLU A 374 10.21 7.59 11.32
C GLU A 374 11.47 7.77 10.44
N LYS A 375 12.49 6.94 10.64
CA LYS A 375 13.70 6.96 9.84
C LYS A 375 13.45 6.69 8.35
N LEU A 376 12.54 5.78 8.02
CA LEU A 376 12.15 5.53 6.61
C LEU A 376 11.52 6.76 5.97
N ILE A 377 10.66 7.46 6.68
CA ILE A 377 10.01 8.67 6.22
C ILE A 377 11.05 9.79 5.98
N GLU A 378 12.00 9.96 6.92
CA GLU A 378 13.09 10.94 6.81
C GLU A 378 14.00 10.65 5.60
N LEU A 379 14.20 9.38 5.27
CA LEU A 379 14.96 8.96 4.09
C LEU A 379 14.15 9.14 2.77
N GLY A 380 12.94 9.69 2.85
CA GLY A 380 12.09 9.97 1.70
C GLY A 380 11.45 8.74 1.06
N GLN A 381 11.44 7.62 1.78
CA GLN A 381 10.90 6.33 1.30
C GLN A 381 9.77 5.81 2.19
N GLY A 382 9.15 6.70 2.98
CA GLY A 382 8.13 6.32 3.95
C GLY A 382 6.86 5.70 3.36
N GLY A 383 6.66 5.81 2.05
CA GLY A 383 5.47 5.26 1.40
C GLY A 383 4.18 5.75 2.06
N VAL A 384 3.28 4.82 2.33
CA VAL A 384 2.06 5.05 3.10
C VAL A 384 2.33 4.60 4.55
N PRO A 385 2.45 5.52 5.51
CA PRO A 385 2.82 5.19 6.88
C PRO A 385 1.87 4.19 7.54
N VAL A 386 2.42 3.28 8.34
CA VAL A 386 1.63 2.31 9.12
C VAL A 386 1.21 2.82 10.48
N ARG A 387 1.77 3.96 10.94
CA ARG A 387 1.52 4.58 12.25
C ARG A 387 0.81 5.91 12.13
N GLU A 388 -0.13 6.19 13.00
CA GLU A 388 -0.89 7.45 13.03
C GLU A 388 0.02 8.66 13.28
N THR A 389 0.95 8.56 14.22
CA THR A 389 1.86 9.67 14.55
C THR A 389 2.79 10.04 13.39
N SER A 390 3.10 9.10 12.50
CA SER A 390 3.96 9.34 11.33
C SER A 390 3.39 10.36 10.35
N TRP A 391 2.07 10.47 10.25
CA TRP A 391 1.41 11.45 9.38
C TRP A 391 1.63 12.90 9.80
N ALA A 392 2.07 13.12 11.05
CA ALA A 392 2.40 14.44 11.58
C ALA A 392 3.86 14.87 11.32
N MET A 393 4.70 14.00 10.77
CA MET A 393 6.11 14.30 10.51
C MET A 393 6.30 15.41 9.47
N PRO A 394 7.29 16.29 9.63
CA PRO A 394 7.58 17.37 8.68
C PRO A 394 7.77 16.85 7.25
N ALA A 395 8.48 15.75 7.05
CA ALA A 395 8.72 15.17 5.73
C ALA A 395 7.43 14.79 4.97
N ILE A 396 6.33 14.55 5.67
CA ILE A 396 5.00 14.33 5.09
C ILE A 396 4.23 15.63 4.95
N LYS A 397 4.16 16.44 6.01
CA LYS A 397 3.41 17.71 6.02
C LYS A 397 3.94 18.72 5.02
N ASP A 398 5.26 18.80 4.89
CA ASP A 398 5.95 19.77 4.05
C ASP A 398 6.38 19.14 2.72
N SER A 399 5.78 17.98 2.36
CA SER A 399 6.07 17.30 1.10
C SER A 399 5.73 18.19 -0.11
N SER A 400 6.44 17.98 -1.21
CA SER A 400 6.17 18.66 -2.48
C SER A 400 4.78 18.34 -3.06
N ASN A 401 4.12 17.32 -2.53
CA ASN A 401 2.81 16.86 -3.00
C ASN A 401 1.82 16.60 -1.83
N PRO A 402 1.31 17.66 -1.17
CA PRO A 402 0.42 17.51 -0.03
C PRO A 402 -0.93 16.87 -0.41
N THR A 403 -1.39 17.02 -1.67
CA THR A 403 -2.63 16.42 -2.12
C THR A 403 -2.56 14.89 -2.17
N LEU A 404 -1.38 14.33 -2.50
CA LEU A 404 -1.15 12.89 -2.49
C LEU A 404 -1.30 12.30 -1.09
N TYR A 405 -0.60 12.86 -0.11
CA TYR A 405 -0.69 12.37 1.27
C TYR A 405 -2.07 12.54 1.88
N ALA A 406 -2.77 13.65 1.55
CA ALA A 406 -4.16 13.84 1.96
C ALA A 406 -5.09 12.78 1.33
N ALA A 407 -4.89 12.46 0.05
CA ALA A 407 -5.64 11.40 -0.63
C ALA A 407 -5.36 10.02 -0.02
N MET A 408 -4.10 9.68 0.22
CA MET A 408 -3.69 8.43 0.89
C MET A 408 -4.37 8.29 2.26
N LYS A 409 -4.28 9.32 3.11
CA LYS A 409 -4.87 9.29 4.46
C LYS A 409 -6.38 9.10 4.40
N SER A 410 -7.08 9.88 3.57
CA SER A 410 -8.54 9.78 3.44
C SER A 410 -9.00 8.41 2.94
N THR A 411 -8.19 7.75 2.11
CA THR A 411 -8.46 6.40 1.63
C THR A 411 -8.22 5.35 2.71
N LEU A 412 -7.13 5.48 3.49
CA LEU A 412 -6.86 4.57 4.61
C LEU A 412 -7.93 4.63 5.70
N ASP A 413 -8.47 5.83 5.98
CA ASP A 413 -9.51 6.02 6.99
C ASP A 413 -10.82 5.28 6.67
N VAL A 414 -11.07 4.99 5.39
CA VAL A 414 -12.26 4.26 4.91
C VAL A 414 -11.89 2.95 4.19
N GLY A 415 -10.62 2.64 4.12
CA GLY A 415 -10.09 1.52 3.38
C GLY A 415 -10.54 0.17 3.94
N THR A 416 -10.82 -0.75 3.04
CA THR A 416 -11.13 -2.15 3.36
C THR A 416 -10.15 -3.07 2.65
N ALA A 417 -9.59 -4.00 3.39
CA ALA A 417 -8.78 -5.07 2.81
C ALA A 417 -9.65 -6.02 1.95
N LYS A 418 -9.01 -6.74 1.06
CA LYS A 418 -9.66 -7.85 0.37
C LYS A 418 -10.16 -8.89 1.38
N PRO A 419 -11.30 -9.56 1.10
CA PRO A 419 -11.88 -10.52 2.03
C PRO A 419 -10.96 -11.74 2.20
N ARG A 420 -10.91 -12.27 3.42
CA ARG A 420 -10.13 -13.46 3.73
C ARG A 420 -10.91 -14.71 3.35
N MET A 421 -10.66 -15.20 2.16
CA MET A 421 -11.30 -16.38 1.61
C MET A 421 -10.28 -17.51 1.48
N PRO A 422 -10.61 -18.76 1.87
CA PRO A 422 -9.77 -19.92 1.59
C PRO A 422 -9.48 -20.11 0.09
N LYS A 423 -10.50 -19.85 -0.74
CA LYS A 423 -10.45 -19.96 -2.21
C LYS A 423 -10.36 -18.57 -2.88
N PHE A 424 -9.54 -17.69 -2.30
CA PHE A 424 -9.42 -16.30 -2.81
C PHE A 424 -9.05 -16.27 -4.30
N TYR A 425 -8.04 -17.01 -4.69
CA TYR A 425 -7.52 -16.98 -6.05
C TYR A 425 -8.56 -17.44 -7.06
N GLU A 426 -9.23 -18.55 -6.77
CA GLU A 426 -10.24 -19.11 -7.68
C GLU A 426 -11.43 -18.18 -7.86
N VAL A 427 -11.92 -17.57 -6.76
CA VAL A 427 -13.04 -16.62 -6.81
C VAL A 427 -12.65 -15.37 -7.58
N TYR A 428 -11.52 -14.74 -7.24
CA TYR A 428 -11.12 -13.49 -7.88
C TYR A 428 -10.70 -13.66 -9.33
N ASP A 429 -10.11 -14.81 -9.71
CA ASP A 429 -9.81 -15.10 -11.12
C ASP A 429 -11.08 -15.17 -11.97
N GLN A 430 -12.11 -15.86 -11.47
CA GLN A 430 -13.41 -15.91 -12.15
C GLN A 430 -14.05 -14.52 -12.27
N LEU A 431 -14.12 -13.76 -11.17
CA LEU A 431 -14.78 -12.47 -11.17
C LEU A 431 -14.03 -11.41 -11.98
N SER A 432 -12.70 -11.40 -11.93
CA SER A 432 -11.86 -10.50 -12.74
C SER A 432 -12.02 -10.80 -14.23
N GLY A 433 -12.08 -12.09 -14.62
CA GLY A 433 -12.36 -12.50 -15.98
C GLY A 433 -13.73 -12.01 -16.47
N ILE A 434 -14.75 -12.12 -15.62
CA ILE A 434 -16.11 -11.66 -15.93
C ILE A 434 -16.16 -10.12 -16.02
N ALA A 435 -15.52 -9.39 -15.10
CA ALA A 435 -15.44 -7.94 -15.16
C ALA A 435 -14.71 -7.45 -16.41
N GLN A 436 -13.66 -8.17 -16.86
CA GLN A 436 -12.99 -7.89 -18.12
C GLN A 436 -13.91 -8.15 -19.33
N GLU A 437 -14.65 -9.27 -19.36
CA GLU A 437 -15.63 -9.57 -20.43
C GLU A 437 -16.72 -8.50 -20.52
N VAL A 438 -17.19 -7.98 -19.38
CA VAL A 438 -18.16 -6.87 -19.31
C VAL A 438 -17.52 -5.57 -19.81
N GLY A 439 -16.29 -5.24 -19.39
CA GLY A 439 -15.56 -4.07 -19.88
C GLY A 439 -15.33 -4.08 -21.38
N LEU A 440 -15.05 -5.26 -21.96
CA LEU A 440 -14.89 -5.49 -23.40
C LEU A 440 -16.23 -5.52 -24.17
N GLY A 441 -17.37 -5.46 -23.47
CA GLY A 441 -18.69 -5.58 -24.08
C GLY A 441 -19.04 -6.98 -24.61
N LYS A 442 -18.30 -8.02 -24.17
CA LYS A 442 -18.57 -9.43 -24.52
C LYS A 442 -19.73 -10.01 -23.72
N LEU A 443 -19.96 -9.49 -22.54
CA LEU A 443 -21.12 -9.75 -21.68
C LEU A 443 -21.82 -8.42 -21.37
N SER A 444 -23.13 -8.44 -21.29
CA SER A 444 -23.86 -7.34 -20.64
C SER A 444 -23.56 -7.34 -19.13
N PRO A 445 -23.66 -6.20 -18.44
CA PRO A 445 -23.51 -6.13 -16.99
C PRO A 445 -24.42 -7.10 -16.23
N GLU A 446 -25.65 -7.30 -16.68
CA GLU A 446 -26.61 -8.23 -16.11
C GLU A 446 -26.20 -9.70 -16.30
N GLU A 447 -25.71 -10.07 -17.47
CA GLU A 447 -25.18 -11.41 -17.74
C GLU A 447 -23.91 -11.66 -16.93
N GLY A 448 -23.03 -10.67 -16.85
CA GLY A 448 -21.80 -10.73 -16.05
C GLY A 448 -22.11 -10.94 -14.56
N ALA A 449 -23.06 -10.18 -14.01
CA ALA A 449 -23.47 -10.31 -12.62
C ALA A 449 -24.04 -11.71 -12.31
N LYS A 450 -24.95 -12.22 -13.13
CA LYS A 450 -25.52 -13.56 -12.99
C LYS A 450 -24.46 -14.68 -13.12
N LYS A 451 -23.55 -14.53 -14.10
CA LYS A 451 -22.45 -15.49 -14.30
C LYS A 451 -21.53 -15.49 -13.08
N GLY A 452 -21.15 -14.31 -12.56
CA GLY A 452 -20.30 -14.18 -11.38
C GLY A 452 -20.92 -14.81 -10.14
N GLN A 453 -22.21 -14.58 -9.89
CA GLN A 453 -22.97 -15.20 -8.83
C GLN A 453 -22.92 -16.74 -8.94
N ALA A 454 -23.18 -17.27 -10.12
CA ALA A 454 -23.18 -18.70 -10.36
C ALA A 454 -21.79 -19.33 -10.17
N GLU A 455 -20.73 -18.67 -10.64
CA GLU A 455 -19.36 -19.17 -10.46
C GLU A 455 -18.93 -19.13 -8.99
N MET A 456 -19.29 -18.08 -8.24
CA MET A 456 -19.02 -18.05 -6.80
C MET A 456 -19.71 -19.19 -6.06
N LEU A 457 -21.00 -19.44 -6.32
CA LEU A 457 -21.76 -20.52 -5.68
C LEU A 457 -21.19 -21.91 -5.97
N LYS A 458 -20.52 -22.13 -7.11
CA LYS A 458 -19.81 -23.39 -7.39
C LYS A 458 -18.56 -23.57 -6.51
N LEU A 459 -17.92 -22.45 -6.16
CA LEU A 459 -16.68 -22.46 -5.38
C LEU A 459 -16.94 -22.50 -3.87
N CYS A 460 -17.92 -21.73 -3.39
CA CYS A 460 -18.26 -21.62 -1.98
C CYS A 460 -19.68 -21.14 -1.76
N ASP A 461 -20.40 -21.80 -0.87
CA ASP A 461 -21.69 -21.32 -0.35
C ASP A 461 -21.48 -20.26 0.74
N LYS A 462 -20.44 -20.44 1.56
CA LYS A 462 -19.91 -19.46 2.51
C LYS A 462 -18.42 -19.26 2.24
N CYS A 463 -18.07 -18.10 1.74
CA CYS A 463 -16.74 -17.85 1.18
C CYS A 463 -15.71 -17.30 2.19
N LEU A 464 -16.16 -16.74 3.32
CA LEU A 464 -15.28 -16.22 4.38
C LEU A 464 -14.74 -17.33 5.29
N LEU A 465 -13.56 -17.06 5.91
CA LEU A 465 -12.97 -17.88 6.97
C LEU A 465 -13.74 -17.78 8.27
#